data_8e54f149e01ed8e61429bdb14249dbd5
#
_entry.id   8e54f149e01ed8e61429bdb14249dbd5
#
_cell.length_a   1.000
_cell.length_b   1.000
_cell.length_c   1.000
_cell.angle_alpha   90.00
_cell.angle_beta   90.00
_cell.angle_gamma   90.00
#
_symmetry.space_group_name_H-M   'P 1'
#
loop_
_entity.id
_entity.type
_entity.pdbx_description
1 polymer ?
#
loop_
_entity_poly.entity_id
_entity_poly.type
_entity_poly.pdbx_seq_one_letter_code
_entity_poly.pdbx_strand_id
1 'polypeptide(L)' 'MNSDRMKGNWKELKGKAQQKWGDLTNDDLDKIEGSRTELVGKIQQQYGKSKEEAEREVDEFEKGR' A
#
# COMPACT_ATOMS: atom_id res chain seq x y z
N MET A 1 1.84 14.29 2.57
CA MET A 1 1.43 12.99 2.04
C MET A 1 0.17 13.11 1.24
N ASN A 2 0.19 12.59 0.05
CA ASN A 2 -0.90 12.86 -0.86
C ASN A 2 -1.43 11.58 -1.48
N SER A 3 -2.62 11.15 -1.06
CA SER A 3 -3.21 9.93 -1.60
C SER A 3 -3.57 10.05 -3.07
N ASP A 4 -3.80 11.27 -3.56
CA ASP A 4 -4.06 11.48 -4.97
C ASP A 4 -2.85 11.10 -5.81
N ARG A 5 -1.67 11.38 -5.29
CA ARG A 5 -0.44 11.04 -5.97
C ARG A 5 -0.29 9.54 -6.11
N MET A 6 -0.62 8.81 -5.06
CA MET A 6 -0.56 7.37 -5.09
C MET A 6 -1.58 6.80 -6.06
N LYS A 7 -2.79 7.35 -6.08
CA LYS A 7 -3.81 6.92 -7.02
C LYS A 7 -3.39 7.15 -8.46
N GLY A 8 -2.81 8.30 -8.72
CA GLY A 8 -2.41 8.66 -10.06
C GLY A 8 -1.32 7.77 -10.63
N ASN A 9 -0.49 7.21 -9.76
CA ASN A 9 0.63 6.37 -10.16
C ASN A 9 0.46 4.91 -9.79
N TRP A 10 -0.75 4.51 -9.42
CA TRP A 10 -0.94 3.19 -8.86
C TRP A 10 -0.52 2.06 -9.77
N LYS A 11 -0.72 2.22 -11.05
CA LYS A 11 -0.33 1.18 -11.99
C LYS A 11 1.16 0.86 -11.90
N GLU A 12 1.99 1.88 -11.74
CA GLU A 12 3.42 1.69 -11.55
C GLU A 12 3.74 1.21 -10.14
N LEU A 13 3.09 1.83 -9.17
CA LEU A 13 3.38 1.53 -7.76
C LEU A 13 2.93 0.14 -7.37
N LYS A 14 1.95 -0.40 -8.07
CA LYS A 14 1.42 -1.72 -7.78
C LYS A 14 2.52 -2.78 -7.79
N GLY A 15 3.40 -2.73 -8.77
CA GLY A 15 4.51 -3.68 -8.83
C GLY A 15 5.45 -3.55 -7.65
N LYS A 16 5.73 -2.31 -7.27
CA LYS A 16 6.60 -2.06 -6.12
C LYS A 16 5.93 -2.49 -4.82
N ALA A 17 4.62 -2.25 -4.73
CA ALA A 17 3.87 -2.66 -3.55
C ALA A 17 3.92 -4.16 -3.37
N GLN A 18 3.82 -4.90 -4.47
CA GLN A 18 3.87 -6.35 -4.41
C GLN A 18 5.23 -6.85 -3.96
N GLN A 19 6.29 -6.15 -4.32
CA GLN A 19 7.63 -6.49 -3.86
C GLN A 19 7.79 -6.25 -2.36
N LYS A 20 7.24 -5.14 -1.89
CA LYS A 20 7.37 -4.79 -0.48
C LYS A 20 6.46 -5.65 0.39
N TRP A 21 5.26 -5.91 -0.07
CA TRP A 21 4.28 -6.70 0.68
C TRP A 21 3.89 -7.93 -0.14
N GLY A 22 4.76 -8.93 -0.08
CA GLY A 22 4.60 -10.12 -0.90
C GLY A 22 3.33 -10.91 -0.65
N ASP A 23 2.73 -10.75 0.53
CA ASP A 23 1.50 -11.45 0.86
C ASP A 23 0.26 -10.82 0.24
N LEU A 24 0.38 -9.63 -0.32
CA LEU A 24 -0.74 -8.98 -1.00
C LEU A 24 -0.80 -9.52 -2.43
N THR A 25 -1.97 -10.01 -2.80
CA THR A 25 -2.15 -10.54 -4.15
C THR A 25 -2.38 -9.42 -5.15
N ASN A 26 -2.25 -9.76 -6.41
CA ASN A 26 -2.54 -8.83 -7.47
C ASN A 26 -3.98 -8.31 -7.38
N ASP A 27 -4.91 -9.20 -7.05
CA ASP A 27 -6.31 -8.81 -6.88
C ASP A 27 -6.48 -7.84 -5.72
N ASP A 28 -5.78 -8.08 -4.62
CA ASP A 28 -5.83 -7.16 -3.48
C ASP A 28 -5.37 -5.77 -3.89
N LEU A 29 -4.26 -5.72 -4.62
CA LEU A 29 -3.71 -4.44 -5.04
C LEU A 29 -4.60 -3.74 -6.04
N ASP A 30 -5.26 -4.48 -6.91
CA ASP A 30 -6.20 -3.89 -7.84
C ASP A 30 -7.38 -3.27 -7.10
N LYS A 31 -7.88 -3.93 -6.08
CA LYS A 31 -8.99 -3.41 -5.30
C LYS A 31 -8.62 -2.17 -4.50
N ILE A 32 -7.38 -2.11 -4.07
CA ILE A 32 -6.88 -0.96 -3.30
C ILE A 32 -6.88 0.29 -4.18
N GLU A 33 -6.51 0.14 -5.45
CA GLU A 33 -6.56 1.24 -6.42
C GLU A 33 -5.84 2.51 -5.97
N GLY A 34 -4.77 2.32 -5.21
CA GLY A 34 -3.99 3.46 -4.74
C GLY A 34 -4.56 4.18 -3.54
N SER A 35 -5.60 3.63 -2.92
CA SER A 35 -6.17 4.21 -1.72
C SER A 35 -5.27 3.92 -0.53
N ARG A 36 -4.74 4.97 0.09
CA ARG A 36 -3.88 4.81 1.25
C ARG A 36 -4.61 4.10 2.40
N THR A 37 -5.85 4.51 2.63
CA THR A 37 -6.64 3.92 3.72
C THR A 37 -6.81 2.42 3.52
N GLU A 38 -7.13 2.01 2.30
CA GLU A 38 -7.33 0.60 2.03
C GLU A 38 -6.03 -0.18 2.09
N LEU A 39 -4.94 0.41 1.63
CA LEU A 39 -3.64 -0.24 1.69
C LEU A 39 -3.22 -0.46 3.14
N VAL A 40 -3.38 0.55 3.99
CA VAL A 40 -3.08 0.44 5.41
C VAL A 40 -3.91 -0.68 6.03
N GLY A 41 -5.21 -0.69 5.75
CA GLY A 41 -6.10 -1.72 6.28
C GLY A 41 -5.68 -3.12 5.85
N LYS A 42 -5.26 -3.26 4.62
CA LYS A 42 -4.84 -4.55 4.10
C LYS A 42 -3.57 -5.04 4.76
N ILE A 43 -2.62 -4.14 4.99
CA ILE A 43 -1.39 -4.49 5.66
C ILE A 43 -1.68 -4.94 7.09
N GLN A 44 -2.56 -4.24 7.78
CA GLN A 44 -2.96 -4.63 9.12
C GLN A 44 -3.56 -6.04 9.12
N GLN A 45 -4.41 -6.31 8.16
CA GLN A 45 -5.10 -7.58 8.08
C GLN A 45 -4.15 -8.72 7.75
N GLN A 46 -3.28 -8.54 6.79
CA GLN A 46 -2.41 -9.62 6.32
C GLN A 46 -1.23 -9.87 7.24
N TYR A 47 -0.72 -8.83 7.87
CA TYR A 47 0.49 -8.96 8.68
C TYR A 47 0.24 -8.81 10.17
N GLY A 48 -0.99 -8.56 10.57
CA GLY A 48 -1.33 -8.40 11.98
C GLY A 48 -0.66 -7.20 12.62
N LYS A 49 -0.42 -6.16 11.87
CA LYS A 49 0.26 -4.98 12.37
C LYS A 49 -0.72 -3.96 12.90
N SER A 50 -0.20 -3.08 13.77
CA SER A 50 -1.01 -1.98 14.25
C SER A 50 -1.21 -0.96 13.12
N LYS A 51 -2.19 -0.09 13.29
CA LYS A 51 -2.44 0.96 12.33
C LYS A 51 -1.22 1.86 12.18
N GLU A 52 -0.57 2.17 13.28
CA GLU A 52 0.62 3.03 13.26
C GLU A 52 1.75 2.41 12.46
N GLU A 53 1.99 1.13 12.66
CA GLU A 53 3.03 0.45 11.93
C GLU A 53 2.72 0.39 10.44
N ALA A 54 1.47 0.05 10.12
CA ALA A 54 1.06 -0.04 8.73
C ALA A 54 1.18 1.31 8.04
N GLU A 55 0.77 2.37 8.73
CA GLU A 55 0.88 3.72 8.17
C GLU A 55 2.33 4.12 7.94
N ARG A 56 3.19 3.74 8.85
CA ARG A 56 4.61 4.03 8.70
C ARG A 56 5.19 3.32 7.48
N GLU A 57 4.80 2.08 7.26
CA GLU A 57 5.26 1.34 6.09
C GLU A 57 4.78 1.97 4.80
N VAL A 58 3.54 2.44 4.78
CA VAL A 58 3.03 3.10 3.60
C VAL A 58 3.74 4.44 3.38
N ASP A 59 4.03 5.17 4.46
CA ASP A 59 4.80 6.40 4.35
C ASP A 59 6.16 6.14 3.71
N GLU A 60 6.85 5.12 4.18
CA GLU A 60 8.15 4.78 3.63
C GLU A 60 8.06 4.36 2.18
N PHE A 61 7.01 3.62 1.86
CA PHE A 61 6.78 3.19 0.50
C PHE A 61 6.60 4.38 -0.44
N GLU A 62 5.82 5.35 -0.02
CA GLU A 62 5.59 6.54 -0.84
C GLU A 62 6.82 7.39 -1.01
N LYS A 63 7.63 7.47 0.03
CA LYS A 63 8.86 8.26 -0.02
C LYS A 63 9.96 7.55 -0.81
N GLY A 64 10.05 6.28 -0.62
CA GLY A 64 11.14 5.50 -1.15
C GLY A 64 11.11 5.27 -2.63
N ARG A 65 9.93 5.32 -3.23
CA ARG A 65 9.78 5.08 -4.64
C ARG A 65 10.95 4.54 -5.34
#